data_ff58f0f19e17b92e26cb4abd11d46a12
#
_entry.id   ff58f0f19e17b92e26cb4abd11d46a12
#
_cell.length_a   1.000
_cell.length_b   1.000
_cell.length_c   1.000
_cell.angle_alpha   90.00
_cell.angle_beta   90.00
_cell.angle_gamma   90.00
#
_symmetry.space_group_name_H-M   'P 1'
#
loop_
_entity.id
_entity.type
_entity.pdbx_description
1 polymer ?
#
loop_
_entity_poly.entity_id
_entity_poly.type
_entity_poly.pdbx_seq_one_letter_code
_entity_poly.pdbx_strand_id
1 'polypeptide(L)'
;MPDVPLVHVDREAADVDPRVKVAAELRGDLAIILPQLLAADLPEADWDSGAIRAFRARLHRGLRPASRRLQPHQILDLLRQWLPADGILTCDVGAHTHLVATQWPVPQPGTLLVSNGWSSMGSALPAALAAKLTCPEREVACIMGDGGFLMLAGEMATAARLGLKVLFIVLRDGTLSLIEAKQRKRGYRVVGVDLFHRRYAPPPHYFGVPCVAAGSVEDFRKALARARRQSGPMLIEAEVDGSHYERLLYH
;
A
#
# COMPACT_ATOMS: atom_id res chain seq x y z
N MET A 1 24.39 9.52 -6.62
CA MET A 1 24.22 8.08 -6.94
C MET A 1 25.49 7.37 -6.52
N PRO A 2 25.43 6.12 -6.02
CA PRO A 2 26.65 5.36 -5.78
C PRO A 2 27.37 5.13 -7.10
N ASP A 3 28.70 5.21 -7.08
CA ASP A 3 29.54 4.92 -8.24
C ASP A 3 29.71 3.40 -8.36
N VAL A 4 28.63 2.75 -8.80
CA VAL A 4 28.57 1.30 -9.03
C VAL A 4 28.24 1.03 -10.49
N PRO A 5 28.82 0.00 -11.12
CA PRO A 5 28.47 -0.40 -12.47
C PRO A 5 27.02 -0.90 -12.54
N LEU A 6 26.27 -0.42 -13.54
CA LEU A 6 24.89 -0.83 -13.81
C LEU A 6 24.87 -1.92 -14.89
N VAL A 7 24.18 -3.00 -14.64
CA VAL A 7 23.79 -3.98 -15.66
C VAL A 7 22.32 -3.71 -16.02
N HIS A 8 22.05 -3.39 -17.27
CA HIS A 8 20.70 -3.13 -17.78
C HIS A 8 20.17 -4.37 -18.49
N VAL A 9 18.99 -4.82 -18.10
CA VAL A 9 18.34 -6.01 -18.70
C VAL A 9 16.92 -5.62 -19.09
N ASP A 10 16.67 -5.45 -20.38
CA ASP A 10 15.36 -5.06 -20.91
C ASP A 10 15.25 -5.45 -22.40
N ARG A 11 14.05 -5.33 -22.97
CA ARG A 11 13.81 -5.41 -24.42
C ARG A 11 14.34 -4.18 -25.14
N GLU A 12 14.24 -3.03 -24.51
CA GLU A 12 14.65 -1.74 -25.05
C GLU A 12 16.09 -1.38 -24.63
N ALA A 13 16.68 -0.46 -25.35
CA ALA A 13 17.96 0.11 -24.99
C ALA A 13 17.89 0.85 -23.66
N ALA A 14 18.99 0.87 -22.93
CA ALA A 14 19.08 1.62 -21.69
C ALA A 14 18.85 3.13 -21.96
N ASP A 15 17.75 3.66 -21.41
CA ASP A 15 17.46 5.08 -21.35
C ASP A 15 17.63 5.54 -19.88
N VAL A 16 18.87 5.76 -19.48
CA VAL A 16 19.24 6.13 -18.12
C VAL A 16 19.92 7.50 -18.10
N ASP A 17 19.91 8.14 -16.92
CA ASP A 17 20.64 9.42 -16.72
C ASP A 17 22.08 9.29 -17.22
N PRO A 18 22.61 10.24 -18.03
CA PRO A 18 23.96 10.19 -18.57
C PRO A 18 25.08 10.07 -17.51
N ARG A 19 24.78 10.38 -16.24
CA ARG A 19 25.71 10.18 -15.12
C ARG A 19 25.81 8.73 -14.64
N VAL A 20 24.93 7.86 -15.13
CA VAL A 20 24.93 6.44 -14.77
C VAL A 20 25.77 5.68 -15.79
N LYS A 21 26.80 4.98 -15.31
CA LYS A 21 27.66 4.16 -16.17
C LYS A 21 27.03 2.79 -16.36
N VAL A 22 26.49 2.53 -17.55
CA VAL A 22 26.03 1.21 -17.95
C VAL A 22 27.26 0.36 -18.31
N ALA A 23 27.52 -0.67 -17.50
CA ALA A 23 28.67 -1.56 -17.69
C ALA A 23 28.37 -2.70 -18.64
N ALA A 24 27.11 -3.17 -18.65
CA ALA A 24 26.66 -4.20 -19.58
C ALA A 24 25.16 -3.99 -19.89
N GLU A 25 24.77 -4.34 -21.10
CA GLU A 25 23.41 -4.26 -21.58
C GLU A 25 23.01 -5.61 -22.20
N LEU A 26 21.97 -6.24 -21.62
CA LEU A 26 21.40 -7.49 -22.09
C LEU A 26 20.01 -7.19 -22.65
N ARG A 27 19.90 -7.16 -23.98
CA ARG A 27 18.66 -6.84 -24.67
C ARG A 27 17.91 -8.10 -25.07
N GLY A 28 16.66 -8.22 -24.66
CA GLY A 28 15.81 -9.33 -25.06
C GLY A 28 14.66 -9.58 -24.09
N ASP A 29 13.93 -10.66 -24.36
CA ASP A 29 12.86 -11.11 -23.47
C ASP A 29 13.43 -11.66 -22.16
N LEU A 30 12.93 -11.19 -21.03
CA LEU A 30 13.36 -11.66 -19.70
C LEU A 30 13.14 -13.17 -19.53
N ALA A 31 12.13 -13.75 -20.19
CA ALA A 31 11.90 -15.18 -20.16
C ALA A 31 13.04 -15.99 -20.80
N ILE A 32 13.84 -15.35 -21.66
CA ILE A 32 15.02 -15.95 -22.31
C ILE A 32 16.29 -15.60 -21.53
N ILE A 33 16.45 -14.33 -21.15
CA ILE A 33 17.69 -13.84 -20.53
C ILE A 33 17.85 -14.39 -19.11
N LEU A 34 16.81 -14.39 -18.27
CA LEU A 34 16.92 -14.82 -16.88
C LEU A 34 17.34 -16.30 -16.75
N PRO A 35 16.78 -17.27 -17.50
CA PRO A 35 17.28 -18.64 -17.47
C PRO A 35 18.74 -18.76 -17.88
N GLN A 36 19.23 -17.97 -18.86
CA GLN A 36 20.63 -17.97 -19.26
C GLN A 36 21.54 -17.41 -18.15
N LEU A 37 21.12 -16.33 -17.49
CA LEU A 37 21.84 -15.78 -16.34
C LEU A 37 21.89 -16.77 -15.16
N LEU A 38 20.80 -17.49 -14.90
CA LEU A 38 20.75 -18.52 -13.85
C LEU A 38 21.61 -19.74 -14.16
N ALA A 39 21.80 -20.05 -15.44
CA ALA A 39 22.65 -21.16 -15.89
C ALA A 39 24.13 -20.77 -16.01
N ALA A 40 24.47 -19.48 -15.95
CA ALA A 40 25.84 -19.00 -16.00
C ALA A 40 26.57 -19.34 -14.69
N ASP A 41 27.85 -19.72 -14.84
CA ASP A 41 28.75 -19.93 -13.70
C ASP A 41 29.17 -18.57 -13.13
N LEU A 42 28.33 -18.05 -12.25
CA LEU A 42 28.55 -16.77 -11.56
C LEU A 42 29.26 -17.03 -10.22
N PRO A 43 30.19 -16.14 -9.82
CA PRO A 43 30.81 -16.26 -8.51
C PRO A 43 29.75 -16.18 -7.41
N GLU A 44 29.94 -16.94 -6.34
CA GLU A 44 29.11 -16.83 -5.14
C GLU A 44 29.15 -15.42 -4.59
N ALA A 45 27.95 -14.90 -4.26
CA ALA A 45 27.87 -13.59 -3.64
C ALA A 45 28.40 -13.61 -2.21
N ASP A 46 29.30 -12.71 -1.90
CA ASP A 46 29.91 -12.53 -0.58
C ASP A 46 29.06 -11.71 0.42
N TRP A 47 27.77 -11.65 0.17
CA TRP A 47 26.85 -10.90 1.02
C TRP A 47 26.78 -11.49 2.44
N ASP A 48 27.05 -10.66 3.44
CA ASP A 48 26.78 -11.02 4.83
C ASP A 48 25.25 -11.06 5.06
N SER A 49 24.67 -12.24 4.95
CA SER A 49 23.26 -12.45 5.19
C SER A 49 22.84 -12.12 6.64
N GLY A 50 23.77 -12.14 7.59
CA GLY A 50 23.56 -11.69 8.97
C GLY A 50 23.39 -10.18 9.04
N ALA A 51 24.27 -9.42 8.37
CA ALA A 51 24.17 -7.97 8.27
C ALA A 51 22.87 -7.53 7.57
N ILE A 52 22.47 -8.21 6.49
CA ILE A 52 21.20 -7.95 5.79
C ILE A 52 20.01 -8.16 6.73
N ARG A 53 19.97 -9.29 7.46
CA ARG A 53 18.89 -9.55 8.44
C ARG A 53 18.87 -8.51 9.56
N ALA A 54 20.04 -8.13 10.10
CA ALA A 54 20.15 -7.11 11.13
C ALA A 54 19.67 -5.73 10.63
N PHE A 55 20.04 -5.36 9.41
CA PHE A 55 19.57 -4.12 8.76
C PHE A 55 18.06 -4.11 8.60
N ARG A 56 17.47 -5.19 8.05
CA ARG A 56 16.00 -5.32 7.90
C ARG A 56 15.29 -5.24 9.25
N ALA A 57 15.80 -5.90 10.28
CA ALA A 57 15.22 -5.85 11.63
C ALA A 57 15.29 -4.44 12.23
N ARG A 58 16.38 -3.70 12.00
CA ARG A 58 16.52 -2.30 12.42
C ARG A 58 15.52 -1.39 11.69
N LEU A 59 15.41 -1.54 10.36
CA LEU A 59 14.45 -0.79 9.55
C LEU A 59 13.01 -1.06 10.02
N HIS A 60 12.63 -2.31 10.17
CA HIS A 60 11.30 -2.69 10.67
C HIS A 60 10.99 -2.07 12.04
N ARG A 61 11.94 -2.08 12.99
CA ARG A 61 11.72 -1.44 14.30
C ARG A 61 11.48 0.06 14.16
N GLY A 62 12.24 0.75 13.31
CA GLY A 62 12.08 2.19 13.06
C GLY A 62 10.72 2.55 12.45
N LEU A 63 10.18 1.67 11.62
CA LEU A 63 8.89 1.85 10.92
C LEU A 63 7.67 1.44 11.75
N ARG A 64 7.84 0.92 12.97
CA ARG A 64 6.79 0.35 13.84
C ARG A 64 6.78 1.02 15.21
N PRO A 65 6.41 2.29 15.29
CA PRO A 65 6.36 3.01 16.56
C PRO A 65 5.33 2.38 17.50
N ALA A 66 5.67 2.32 18.79
CA ALA A 66 4.72 1.95 19.82
C ALA A 66 3.76 3.12 20.05
N SER A 67 2.46 2.86 20.07
CA SER A 67 1.42 3.85 20.38
C SER A 67 0.25 3.16 21.09
N ARG A 68 -0.50 3.93 21.88
CA ARG A 68 -1.79 3.50 22.45
C ARG A 68 -2.92 3.56 21.42
N ARG A 69 -2.75 4.34 20.35
CA ARG A 69 -3.71 4.49 19.25
C ARG A 69 -3.41 3.47 18.17
N LEU A 70 -4.42 3.10 17.40
CA LEU A 70 -4.28 2.19 16.27
C LEU A 70 -3.27 2.73 15.25
N GLN A 71 -2.30 1.90 14.87
CA GLN A 71 -1.23 2.26 13.94
C GLN A 71 -1.44 1.60 12.59
N PRO A 72 -1.10 2.28 11.48
CA PRO A 72 -1.22 1.71 10.15
C PRO A 72 -0.49 0.37 9.98
N HIS A 73 0.70 0.19 10.57
CA HIS A 73 1.43 -1.07 10.48
C HIS A 73 0.70 -2.25 11.14
N GLN A 74 -0.05 -2.00 12.24
CA GLN A 74 -0.87 -3.03 12.88
C GLN A 74 -2.04 -3.46 11.99
N ILE A 75 -2.62 -2.52 11.25
CA ILE A 75 -3.65 -2.80 10.24
C ILE A 75 -3.08 -3.68 9.14
N LEU A 76 -1.88 -3.36 8.61
CA LEU A 76 -1.22 -4.16 7.58
C LEU A 76 -0.94 -5.59 8.06
N ASP A 77 -0.46 -5.77 9.30
CA ASP A 77 -0.19 -7.10 9.87
C ASP A 77 -1.47 -7.94 9.96
N LEU A 78 -2.54 -7.36 10.47
CA LEU A 78 -3.83 -8.04 10.61
C LEU A 78 -4.47 -8.33 9.25
N LEU A 79 -4.36 -7.39 8.33
CA LEU A 79 -4.86 -7.55 6.97
C LEU A 79 -4.08 -8.64 6.23
N ARG A 80 -2.74 -8.75 6.42
CA ARG A 80 -1.94 -9.82 5.79
C ARG A 80 -2.35 -11.20 6.31
N GLN A 81 -2.67 -11.31 7.59
CA GLN A 81 -3.19 -12.56 8.17
C GLN A 81 -4.60 -12.91 7.67
N TRP A 82 -5.39 -11.87 7.38
CA TRP A 82 -6.75 -12.02 6.86
C TRP A 82 -6.76 -12.38 5.38
N LEU A 83 -5.93 -11.75 4.55
CA LEU A 83 -5.91 -11.95 3.10
C LEU A 83 -5.11 -13.22 2.73
N PRO A 84 -5.64 -14.16 1.93
CA PRO A 84 -4.89 -15.32 1.45
C PRO A 84 -3.64 -14.94 0.66
N ALA A 85 -2.75 -15.90 0.41
CA ALA A 85 -1.51 -15.66 -0.34
C ALA A 85 -1.76 -15.20 -1.78
N ASP A 86 -2.84 -15.67 -2.40
CA ASP A 86 -3.30 -15.31 -3.75
C ASP A 86 -4.30 -14.14 -3.74
N GLY A 87 -4.70 -13.65 -2.57
CA GLY A 87 -5.60 -12.51 -2.42
C GLY A 87 -4.98 -11.22 -2.94
N ILE A 88 -5.80 -10.35 -3.50
CA ILE A 88 -5.36 -9.11 -4.14
C ILE A 88 -5.54 -7.94 -3.18
N LEU A 89 -4.46 -7.18 -2.95
CA LEU A 89 -4.51 -5.88 -2.29
C LEU A 89 -4.38 -4.77 -3.32
N THR A 90 -5.33 -3.84 -3.33
CA THR A 90 -5.14 -2.55 -4.02
C THR A 90 -4.77 -1.48 -3.00
N CYS A 91 -3.76 -0.68 -3.31
CA CYS A 91 -3.27 0.36 -2.42
C CYS A 91 -3.36 1.73 -3.08
N ASP A 92 -4.00 2.66 -2.40
CA ASP A 92 -4.14 4.03 -2.86
C ASP A 92 -2.89 4.88 -2.56
N VAL A 93 -2.91 6.11 -3.07
CA VAL A 93 -1.80 7.06 -2.94
C VAL A 93 -1.96 7.93 -1.69
N GLY A 94 -0.93 7.97 -0.88
CA GLY A 94 -0.88 8.73 0.36
C GLY A 94 0.30 8.32 1.25
N ALA A 95 0.34 8.78 2.49
CA ALA A 95 1.39 8.40 3.44
C ALA A 95 1.45 6.88 3.68
N HIS A 96 0.30 6.21 3.66
CA HIS A 96 0.18 4.75 3.82
C HIS A 96 0.81 3.95 2.67
N THR A 97 0.92 4.51 1.46
CA THR A 97 1.56 3.83 0.32
C THR A 97 3.01 3.45 0.62
N HIS A 98 3.75 4.34 1.29
CA HIS A 98 5.13 4.08 1.69
C HIS A 98 5.23 2.92 2.70
N LEU A 99 4.25 2.80 3.60
CA LEU A 99 4.18 1.67 4.54
C LEU A 99 3.86 0.36 3.83
N VAL A 100 2.91 0.37 2.90
CA VAL A 100 2.59 -0.81 2.09
C VAL A 100 3.82 -1.22 1.27
N ALA A 101 4.48 -0.28 0.58
CA ALA A 101 5.66 -0.57 -0.22
C ALA A 101 6.83 -1.17 0.57
N THR A 102 6.97 -0.81 1.86
CA THR A 102 8.09 -1.25 2.70
C THR A 102 7.77 -2.45 3.60
N GLN A 103 6.50 -2.69 3.91
CA GLN A 103 6.10 -3.66 4.94
C GLN A 103 5.14 -4.75 4.45
N TRP A 104 4.48 -4.56 3.29
CA TRP A 104 3.55 -5.55 2.78
C TRP A 104 4.28 -6.67 2.04
N PRO A 105 4.23 -7.92 2.52
CA PRO A 105 4.78 -9.04 1.78
C PRO A 105 3.88 -9.40 0.61
N VAL A 106 4.47 -9.56 -0.57
CA VAL A 106 3.80 -9.96 -1.81
C VAL A 106 4.19 -11.40 -2.11
N PRO A 107 3.40 -12.41 -1.66
CA PRO A 107 3.77 -13.82 -1.80
C PRO A 107 3.64 -14.34 -3.23
N GLN A 108 2.80 -13.71 -4.05
CA GLN A 108 2.60 -14.08 -5.46
C GLN A 108 2.60 -12.84 -6.36
N PRO A 109 3.15 -12.92 -7.58
CA PRO A 109 3.05 -11.84 -8.57
C PRO A 109 1.60 -11.45 -8.86
N GLY A 110 1.36 -10.16 -9.11
CA GLY A 110 0.03 -9.64 -9.45
C GLY A 110 -0.97 -9.60 -8.28
N THR A 111 -0.52 -9.75 -7.02
CA THR A 111 -1.37 -9.67 -5.83
C THR A 111 -1.30 -8.32 -5.10
N LEU A 112 -0.51 -7.38 -5.58
CA LEU A 112 -0.46 -5.99 -5.11
C LEU A 112 -0.60 -5.04 -6.30
N LEU A 113 -1.64 -4.20 -6.30
CA LEU A 113 -1.88 -3.18 -7.31
C LEU A 113 -1.71 -1.79 -6.68
N VAL A 114 -0.77 -1.02 -7.21
CA VAL A 114 -0.46 0.34 -6.75
C VAL A 114 -0.35 1.26 -7.96
N SER A 115 -0.98 2.43 -7.90
CA SER A 115 -0.80 3.47 -8.92
C SER A 115 0.56 4.13 -8.75
N ASN A 116 1.54 3.77 -9.60
CA ASN A 116 2.92 4.25 -9.48
C ASN A 116 3.33 5.27 -10.56
N GLY A 117 2.60 5.38 -11.65
CA GLY A 117 2.90 6.34 -12.71
C GLY A 117 2.54 7.77 -12.31
N TRP A 118 1.29 8.16 -12.45
CA TRP A 118 0.78 9.47 -12.05
C TRP A 118 0.41 9.58 -10.57
N SER A 119 0.46 8.49 -9.83
CA SER A 119 0.14 8.45 -8.39
C SER A 119 -1.21 9.10 -8.07
N SER A 120 -2.25 8.70 -8.78
CA SER A 120 -3.59 9.27 -8.65
C SER A 120 -4.27 8.81 -7.36
N MET A 121 -4.65 9.75 -6.50
CA MET A 121 -5.47 9.48 -5.32
C MET A 121 -6.85 8.97 -5.71
N GLY A 122 -7.40 8.03 -4.93
CA GLY A 122 -8.70 7.39 -5.18
C GLY A 122 -8.63 6.16 -6.10
N SER A 123 -7.54 5.98 -6.87
CA SER A 123 -7.42 4.93 -7.88
C SER A 123 -7.54 3.50 -7.36
N ALA A 124 -7.21 3.25 -6.09
CA ALA A 124 -7.28 1.92 -5.51
C ALA A 124 -8.70 1.36 -5.41
N LEU A 125 -9.70 2.24 -5.25
CA LEU A 125 -11.10 1.82 -5.13
C LEU A 125 -11.61 1.20 -6.43
N PRO A 126 -11.62 1.89 -7.59
CA PRO A 126 -12.01 1.28 -8.85
C PRO A 126 -11.11 0.11 -9.25
N ALA A 127 -9.81 0.14 -8.91
CA ALA A 127 -8.92 -1.00 -9.14
C ALA A 127 -9.36 -2.25 -8.35
N ALA A 128 -9.87 -2.10 -7.12
CA ALA A 128 -10.39 -3.21 -6.34
C ALA A 128 -11.67 -3.78 -6.95
N LEU A 129 -12.56 -2.92 -7.46
CA LEU A 129 -13.76 -3.37 -8.18
C LEU A 129 -13.39 -4.15 -9.44
N ALA A 130 -12.46 -3.63 -10.24
CA ALA A 130 -11.97 -4.28 -11.44
C ALA A 130 -11.29 -5.62 -11.12
N ALA A 131 -10.44 -5.67 -10.08
CA ALA A 131 -9.79 -6.89 -9.63
C ALA A 131 -10.82 -7.97 -9.22
N LYS A 132 -11.88 -7.59 -8.50
CA LYS A 132 -12.94 -8.51 -8.10
C LYS A 132 -13.78 -9.00 -9.27
N LEU A 133 -14.03 -8.15 -10.25
CA LEU A 133 -14.75 -8.54 -11.49
C LEU A 133 -13.92 -9.50 -12.36
N THR A 134 -12.61 -9.26 -12.43
CA THR A 134 -11.69 -10.07 -13.24
C THR A 134 -11.32 -11.40 -12.56
N CYS A 135 -11.21 -11.39 -11.23
CA CYS A 135 -10.84 -12.55 -10.42
C CYS A 135 -11.91 -12.82 -9.34
N PRO A 136 -13.12 -13.26 -9.72
CA PRO A 136 -14.26 -13.36 -8.81
C PRO A 136 -14.03 -14.33 -7.64
N GLU A 137 -13.17 -15.34 -7.80
CA GLU A 137 -12.87 -16.33 -6.75
C GLU A 137 -11.86 -15.82 -5.72
N ARG A 138 -11.08 -14.78 -6.06
CA ARG A 138 -10.05 -14.28 -5.15
C ARG A 138 -10.63 -13.31 -4.13
N GLU A 139 -10.10 -13.35 -2.91
CA GLU A 139 -10.38 -12.31 -1.92
C GLU A 139 -9.69 -11.01 -2.35
N VAL A 140 -10.42 -9.91 -2.31
CA VAL A 140 -9.90 -8.58 -2.67
C VAL A 140 -10.05 -7.63 -1.49
N ALA A 141 -8.97 -6.95 -1.15
CA ALA A 141 -8.96 -5.86 -0.20
C ALA A 141 -8.44 -4.58 -0.85
N CYS A 142 -8.97 -3.45 -0.42
CA CYS A 142 -8.55 -2.12 -0.84
C CYS A 142 -8.13 -1.33 0.39
N ILE A 143 -6.91 -0.77 0.41
CA ILE A 143 -6.44 0.13 1.46
C ILE A 143 -6.22 1.52 0.89
N MET A 144 -6.79 2.52 1.55
CA MET A 144 -6.73 3.91 1.10
C MET A 144 -6.74 4.87 2.30
N GLY A 145 -6.25 6.08 2.10
CA GLY A 145 -6.45 7.18 3.03
C GLY A 145 -7.84 7.80 2.86
N ASP A 146 -8.30 8.51 3.87
CA ASP A 146 -9.57 9.24 3.86
C ASP A 146 -9.66 10.27 2.74
N GLY A 147 -8.58 10.98 2.42
CA GLY A 147 -8.56 11.92 1.29
C GLY A 147 -8.82 11.25 -0.07
N GLY A 148 -8.17 10.11 -0.34
CA GLY A 148 -8.39 9.33 -1.56
C GLY A 148 -9.78 8.71 -1.61
N PHE A 149 -10.28 8.23 -0.47
CA PHE A 149 -11.64 7.71 -0.36
C PHE A 149 -12.69 8.77 -0.71
N LEU A 150 -12.58 9.97 -0.16
CA LEU A 150 -13.52 11.06 -0.43
C LEU A 150 -13.59 11.45 -1.91
N MET A 151 -12.51 11.31 -2.66
CA MET A 151 -12.47 11.63 -4.09
C MET A 151 -13.36 10.69 -4.91
N LEU A 152 -13.45 9.41 -4.56
CA LEU A 152 -14.17 8.39 -5.32
C LEU A 152 -15.17 7.58 -4.47
N ALA A 153 -15.62 8.10 -3.33
CA ALA A 153 -16.58 7.42 -2.45
C ALA A 153 -17.89 7.03 -3.17
N GLY A 154 -18.25 7.76 -4.23
CA GLY A 154 -19.43 7.43 -5.07
C GLY A 154 -19.36 6.04 -5.71
N GLU A 155 -18.16 5.50 -5.95
CA GLU A 155 -17.97 4.14 -6.49
C GLU A 155 -18.40 3.03 -5.52
N MET A 156 -18.63 3.36 -4.23
CA MET A 156 -19.29 2.43 -3.31
C MET A 156 -20.68 2.01 -3.82
N ALA A 157 -21.39 2.90 -4.54
CA ALA A 157 -22.68 2.54 -5.17
C ALA A 157 -22.48 1.43 -6.22
N THR A 158 -21.40 1.47 -6.98
CA THR A 158 -21.06 0.42 -7.95
C THR A 158 -20.78 -0.90 -7.25
N ALA A 159 -19.98 -0.88 -6.16
CA ALA A 159 -19.70 -2.06 -5.35
C ALA A 159 -21.00 -2.70 -4.80
N ALA A 160 -21.88 -1.87 -4.23
CA ALA A 160 -23.15 -2.33 -3.67
C ALA A 160 -24.09 -2.89 -4.75
N ARG A 161 -24.25 -2.18 -5.86
CA ARG A 161 -25.14 -2.58 -6.98
C ARG A 161 -24.71 -3.91 -7.61
N LEU A 162 -23.42 -4.15 -7.70
CA LEU A 162 -22.87 -5.39 -8.28
C LEU A 162 -22.64 -6.49 -7.24
N GLY A 163 -22.88 -6.22 -5.96
CA GLY A 163 -22.68 -7.19 -4.88
C GLY A 163 -21.22 -7.68 -4.75
N LEU A 164 -20.24 -6.85 -5.11
CA LEU A 164 -18.84 -7.24 -5.16
C LEU A 164 -18.27 -7.43 -3.75
N LYS A 165 -17.93 -8.64 -3.40
CA LYS A 165 -17.28 -8.95 -2.11
C LYS A 165 -15.85 -8.41 -2.07
N VAL A 166 -15.73 -7.13 -1.76
CA VAL A 166 -14.47 -6.40 -1.55
C VAL A 166 -14.44 -5.85 -0.14
N LEU A 167 -13.31 -6.01 0.55
CA LEU A 167 -13.06 -5.36 1.82
C LEU A 167 -12.35 -4.02 1.58
N PHE A 168 -13.04 -2.92 1.85
CA PHE A 168 -12.48 -1.57 1.80
C PHE A 168 -11.99 -1.16 3.19
N ILE A 169 -10.78 -0.61 3.27
CA ILE A 169 -10.16 -0.12 4.51
C ILE A 169 -9.75 1.32 4.28
N VAL A 170 -10.39 2.23 5.00
CA VAL A 170 -10.05 3.66 5.00
C VAL A 170 -9.23 3.94 6.25
N LEU A 171 -7.98 4.35 6.07
CA LEU A 171 -7.12 4.86 7.14
C LEU A 171 -7.48 6.33 7.36
N ARG A 172 -8.17 6.60 8.46
CA ARG A 172 -8.63 7.94 8.78
C ARG A 172 -7.73 8.59 9.83
N ASP A 173 -6.98 9.58 9.43
CA ASP A 173 -6.26 10.50 10.32
C ASP A 173 -6.82 11.93 10.25
N GLY A 174 -7.74 12.20 9.32
CA GLY A 174 -8.48 13.46 9.19
C GLY A 174 -7.74 14.53 8.41
N THR A 175 -6.61 14.20 7.78
CA THR A 175 -5.78 15.17 7.07
C THR A 175 -5.10 14.59 5.83
N LEU A 176 -4.71 15.46 4.90
CA LEU A 176 -3.81 15.09 3.80
C LEU A 176 -2.37 14.99 4.34
N SER A 177 -2.11 13.96 5.15
CA SER A 177 -0.89 13.80 5.96
C SER A 177 0.41 13.91 5.17
N LEU A 178 0.46 13.41 3.92
CA LEU A 178 1.65 13.53 3.07
C LEU A 178 1.93 14.99 2.69
N ILE A 179 0.89 15.77 2.44
CA ILE A 179 1.01 17.21 2.12
C ILE A 179 1.39 17.98 3.38
N GLU A 180 0.72 17.70 4.50
CA GLU A 180 1.05 18.30 5.80
C GLU A 180 2.52 18.09 6.17
N ALA A 181 3.01 16.85 6.09
CA ALA A 181 4.41 16.52 6.38
C ALA A 181 5.38 17.30 5.47
N LYS A 182 5.05 17.44 4.17
CA LYS A 182 5.86 18.24 3.23
C LYS A 182 5.84 19.72 3.56
N GLN A 183 4.70 20.28 3.97
CA GLN A 183 4.59 21.68 4.40
C GLN A 183 5.45 21.93 5.63
N ARG A 184 5.33 21.08 6.67
CA ARG A 184 6.13 21.16 7.91
C ARG A 184 7.64 21.07 7.61
N LYS A 185 8.06 20.10 6.82
CA LYS A 185 9.48 19.92 6.46
C LYS A 185 10.07 21.15 5.76
N ARG A 186 9.28 21.86 4.96
CA ARG A 186 9.71 23.07 4.27
C ARG A 186 9.55 24.36 5.09
N GLY A 187 9.13 24.25 6.35
CA GLY A 187 8.86 25.40 7.22
C GLY A 187 7.64 26.23 6.77
N TYR A 188 6.77 25.66 5.93
CA TYR A 188 5.56 26.34 5.50
C TYR A 188 4.48 26.27 6.58
N ARG A 189 3.60 27.27 6.59
CA ARG A 189 2.37 27.19 7.38
C ARG A 189 1.52 26.02 6.87
N VAL A 190 1.05 25.17 7.80
CA VAL A 190 0.12 24.09 7.47
C VAL A 190 -1.25 24.70 7.16
N VAL A 191 -1.76 24.46 5.95
CA VAL A 191 -3.03 25.01 5.45
C VAL A 191 -3.64 24.12 4.36
N GLY A 192 -4.98 24.02 4.34
CA GLY A 192 -5.71 23.32 3.30
C GLY A 192 -5.58 21.79 3.32
N VAL A 193 -5.23 21.21 4.47
CA VAL A 193 -5.01 19.77 4.63
C VAL A 193 -6.09 19.08 5.47
N ASP A 194 -6.86 19.82 6.25
CA ASP A 194 -7.93 19.24 7.07
C ASP A 194 -9.10 18.76 6.21
N LEU A 195 -9.55 17.54 6.46
CA LEU A 195 -10.59 16.88 5.66
C LEU A 195 -11.96 16.88 6.36
N PHE A 196 -11.98 16.83 7.69
CA PHE A 196 -13.22 16.65 8.45
C PHE A 196 -13.42 17.72 9.50
N HIS A 197 -14.70 17.99 9.76
CA HIS A 197 -15.06 18.75 10.95
C HIS A 197 -14.77 17.95 12.23
N ARG A 198 -14.43 18.62 13.33
CA ARG A 198 -14.05 18.01 14.62
C ARG A 198 -15.03 16.97 15.18
N ARG A 199 -16.30 17.00 14.76
CA ARG A 199 -17.37 16.07 15.20
C ARG A 199 -17.69 14.99 14.19
N TYR A 200 -16.78 14.71 13.26
CA TYR A 200 -17.00 13.65 12.27
C TYR A 200 -17.10 12.28 12.96
N ALA A 201 -18.11 11.52 12.58
CA ALA A 201 -18.26 10.10 12.88
C ALA A 201 -18.63 9.37 11.62
N PRO A 202 -18.09 8.15 11.37
CA PRO A 202 -18.44 7.37 10.20
C PRO A 202 -19.93 7.06 10.18
N PRO A 203 -20.59 7.18 9.04
CA PRO A 203 -21.98 6.73 8.89
C PRO A 203 -22.06 5.19 8.93
N PRO A 204 -23.25 4.60 9.18
CA PRO A 204 -23.40 3.15 9.21
C PRO A 204 -23.22 2.49 7.83
N HIS A 205 -23.29 3.25 6.76
CA HIS A 205 -23.06 2.80 5.38
C HIS A 205 -22.67 3.96 4.46
N TYR A 206 -21.90 3.65 3.41
CA TYR A 206 -21.64 4.54 2.27
C TYR A 206 -22.29 3.98 1.02
N PHE A 207 -23.28 4.67 0.46
CA PHE A 207 -23.94 4.30 -0.79
C PHE A 207 -24.38 2.83 -0.84
N GLY A 208 -24.90 2.30 0.29
CA GLY A 208 -25.35 0.91 0.40
C GLY A 208 -24.28 -0.09 0.87
N VAL A 209 -23.01 0.29 0.93
CA VAL A 209 -21.95 -0.53 1.52
C VAL A 209 -21.90 -0.34 3.03
N PRO A 210 -22.09 -1.40 3.86
CA PRO A 210 -22.00 -1.30 5.31
C PRO A 210 -20.64 -0.78 5.74
N CYS A 211 -20.63 0.16 6.70
CA CYS A 211 -19.43 0.72 7.30
C CYS A 211 -19.32 0.36 8.77
N VAL A 212 -18.11 0.05 9.22
CA VAL A 212 -17.77 -0.22 10.62
C VAL A 212 -16.60 0.64 11.02
N ALA A 213 -16.74 1.37 12.12
CA ALA A 213 -15.63 2.12 12.72
C ALA A 213 -14.69 1.19 13.51
N ALA A 214 -13.38 1.45 13.46
CA ALA A 214 -12.38 0.77 14.26
C ALA A 214 -11.40 1.79 14.84
N GLY A 215 -11.36 1.96 16.16
CA GLY A 215 -10.45 2.87 16.87
C GLY A 215 -9.31 2.15 17.60
N SER A 216 -9.35 0.82 17.63
CA SER A 216 -8.35 -0.01 18.30
C SER A 216 -8.01 -1.25 17.49
N VAL A 217 -6.90 -1.91 17.84
CA VAL A 217 -6.50 -3.21 17.25
C VAL A 217 -7.61 -4.25 17.42
N GLU A 218 -8.27 -4.26 18.57
CA GLU A 218 -9.34 -5.21 18.86
C GLU A 218 -10.59 -4.94 18.01
N ASP A 219 -10.99 -3.67 17.86
CA ASP A 219 -12.10 -3.29 16.97
C ASP A 219 -11.83 -3.69 15.53
N PHE A 220 -10.59 -3.42 15.05
CA PHE A 220 -10.20 -3.80 13.70
C PHE A 220 -10.23 -5.31 13.49
N ARG A 221 -9.75 -6.09 14.46
CA ARG A 221 -9.81 -7.56 14.43
C ARG A 221 -11.27 -8.08 14.37
N LYS A 222 -12.17 -7.51 15.17
CA LYS A 222 -13.61 -7.83 15.13
C LYS A 222 -14.24 -7.47 13.78
N ALA A 223 -13.85 -6.30 13.22
CA ALA A 223 -14.32 -5.87 11.91
C ALA A 223 -13.85 -6.82 10.79
N LEU A 224 -12.60 -7.27 10.80
CA LEU A 224 -12.09 -8.29 9.86
C LEU A 224 -12.84 -9.61 9.98
N ALA A 225 -13.13 -10.07 11.21
CA ALA A 225 -13.91 -11.29 11.44
C ALA A 225 -15.35 -11.15 10.90
N ARG A 226 -15.94 -9.97 11.00
CA ARG A 226 -17.24 -9.65 10.39
C ARG A 226 -17.16 -9.65 8.86
N ALA A 227 -16.14 -9.02 8.28
CA ALA A 227 -15.93 -8.98 6.83
C ALA A 227 -15.80 -10.38 6.21
N ARG A 228 -15.18 -11.33 6.91
CA ARG A 228 -15.07 -12.72 6.45
C ARG A 228 -16.44 -13.38 6.22
N ARG A 229 -17.42 -13.03 7.05
CA ARG A 229 -18.79 -13.60 7.00
C ARG A 229 -19.73 -12.86 6.04
N GLN A 230 -19.32 -11.69 5.52
CA GLN A 230 -20.13 -10.94 4.56
C GLN A 230 -20.10 -11.60 3.18
N SER A 231 -21.26 -11.59 2.50
CA SER A 231 -21.37 -12.04 1.11
C SER A 231 -21.16 -10.90 0.09
N GLY A 232 -21.25 -9.65 0.53
CA GLY A 232 -21.07 -8.44 -0.28
C GLY A 232 -19.94 -7.54 0.18
N PRO A 233 -19.86 -6.32 -0.36
CA PRO A 233 -18.84 -5.35 0.01
C PRO A 233 -18.98 -4.88 1.47
N MET A 234 -17.86 -4.55 2.10
CA MET A 234 -17.84 -3.96 3.44
C MET A 234 -16.70 -2.96 3.56
N LEU A 235 -16.95 -1.87 4.28
CA LEU A 235 -15.96 -0.84 4.57
C LEU A 235 -15.60 -0.85 6.08
N ILE A 236 -14.33 -0.77 6.38
CA ILE A 236 -13.82 -0.50 7.72
C ILE A 236 -13.17 0.89 7.67
N GLU A 237 -13.71 1.82 8.45
CA GLU A 237 -13.08 3.12 8.67
C GLU A 237 -12.25 3.04 9.96
N ALA A 238 -10.93 2.94 9.77
CA ALA A 238 -9.97 2.78 10.86
C ALA A 238 -9.39 4.13 11.27
N GLU A 239 -9.67 4.59 12.48
CA GLU A 239 -9.07 5.78 13.05
C GLU A 239 -7.63 5.50 13.45
N VAL A 240 -6.68 6.09 12.70
CA VAL A 240 -5.25 5.85 12.90
C VAL A 240 -4.52 7.07 13.44
N ASP A 241 -3.38 6.81 14.08
CA ASP A 241 -2.46 7.86 14.49
C ASP A 241 -1.48 8.18 13.35
N GLY A 242 -1.72 9.29 12.65
CA GLY A 242 -0.86 9.79 11.57
C GLY A 242 0.41 10.51 12.04
N SER A 243 0.61 10.71 13.34
CA SER A 243 1.72 11.52 13.90
C SER A 243 3.11 10.99 13.55
N HIS A 244 3.20 9.71 13.17
CA HIS A 244 4.46 9.06 12.82
C HIS A 244 4.77 9.06 11.31
N TYR A 245 3.87 9.51 10.45
CA TYR A 245 4.08 9.50 9.00
C TYR A 245 5.29 10.34 8.57
N GLU A 246 5.53 11.46 9.24
CA GLU A 246 6.70 12.30 8.93
C GLU A 246 8.01 11.53 9.03
N ARG A 247 8.17 10.69 10.06
CA ARG A 247 9.36 9.85 10.25
C ARG A 247 9.49 8.77 9.18
N LEU A 248 8.36 8.29 8.64
CA LEU A 248 8.33 7.22 7.65
C LEU A 248 8.64 7.69 6.24
N LEU A 249 8.43 8.98 5.98
CA LEU A 249 8.55 9.57 4.64
C LEU A 249 9.94 10.13 4.33
N TYR A 250 10.81 10.28 5.34
CA TYR A 250 12.02 11.09 5.22
C TYR A 250 13.28 10.50 5.88
N HIS A 251 13.31 9.19 6.02
CA HIS A 251 14.51 8.44 6.46
C HIS A 251 15.23 7.78 5.29
#